data_f3edee6bcceb1059120774c1153283a0
#
_entry.id   f3edee6bcceb1059120774c1153283a0
#
_cell.length_a   1.000
_cell.length_b   1.000
_cell.length_c   1.000
_cell.angle_alpha   90.00
_cell.angle_beta   90.00
_cell.angle_gamma   90.00
#
_symmetry.space_group_name_H-M   'P 1'
#
loop_
_entity.id
_entity.type
_entity.pdbx_description
1 polymer ?
#
loop_
_entity_poly.entity_id
_entity_poly.type
_entity_poly.pdbx_seq_one_letter_code
_entity_poly.pdbx_strand_id
1 'polypeptide(L)'
;MSRQSARTDRPDASPRVHRHREIKEAIPLSRLIDGQLFASMIIEGALAIEEKKDEANELNVFPVPDGDTGTNMSLTMSAAKAEMGKLQAPDLAKASSATASALLRGARGNSGVILSLLFRGMSKHLKTCTEATGSDLALALNEGVQAAYKAVMKPAEGTILTVSRVSTQHALELCQSNPDIGCGEVLDAIMEKGQEALAETQHQNPVLEKAGVVDAGGFGFLTVLGGMRDAYNGIQRDRTASAPSSASAASAGTFSSISDEDITYTYCTEFIAERKDKARNVQRLRSFLSSIGDSLVVVDDDEIIKVHVHTDQPNEALAAGLKFGALLTVKIENMRQQHSAKIVEESAGMESKRVIAAPEKPYGFVSVAAGDGLVSIFKDLGVDEMVQGGQTMNPSTDDILHAIDAVPAETVFVLPNNKNIVMAAEQAVPLCEGKTVVIIPTKTVPQGISAMLAFDEGSDTETNRECMVDAAANVRTGQVTYAARNSDFGGKKIKQGEYLSLYESKLCSNSKKLDDATKKLVREMCRTDCSFINIIYGEDMTEEDAARVEKMFQKEAPDAEITIIPGGQPVYYFILSAEG
;
A
#
# COMPACT_ATOMS: atom_id res chain seq x y z
N MET A 1 -69.91 0.40 -39.74
CA MET A 1 -69.28 1.66 -39.21
C MET A 1 -68.26 1.30 -38.18
N SER A 2 -67.04 1.28 -38.61
CA SER A 2 -65.83 0.88 -37.87
C SER A 2 -65.29 2.05 -37.08
N ARG A 3 -64.87 1.82 -35.83
CA ARG A 3 -63.99 2.71 -35.10
C ARG A 3 -62.67 1.95 -34.75
N GLN A 4 -61.63 2.34 -35.42
CA GLN A 4 -60.25 2.00 -35.09
C GLN A 4 -59.83 2.74 -33.82
N SER A 5 -59.28 2.02 -32.84
CA SER A 5 -58.57 2.58 -31.69
C SER A 5 -57.07 2.46 -31.92
N ALA A 6 -56.40 3.58 -31.98
CA ALA A 6 -54.94 3.70 -32.06
C ALA A 6 -54.30 3.26 -30.75
N ARG A 7 -53.37 2.31 -30.80
CA ARG A 7 -52.44 1.97 -29.73
C ARG A 7 -51.22 2.86 -29.86
N THR A 8 -50.91 3.62 -28.82
CA THR A 8 -49.69 4.35 -28.65
C THR A 8 -48.65 3.42 -28.04
N ASP A 9 -47.60 3.09 -28.82
CA ASP A 9 -46.42 2.39 -28.35
C ASP A 9 -45.55 3.35 -27.50
N ARG A 10 -45.28 2.97 -26.25
CA ARG A 10 -44.22 3.55 -25.43
C ARG A 10 -42.97 2.69 -25.63
N PRO A 11 -41.79 3.26 -25.83
CA PRO A 11 -40.56 2.49 -25.87
C PRO A 11 -40.16 2.05 -24.45
N ASP A 12 -39.99 0.75 -24.33
CA ASP A 12 -39.48 0.05 -23.15
C ASP A 12 -37.99 0.35 -22.96
N ALA A 13 -37.64 0.98 -21.83
CA ALA A 13 -36.27 1.27 -21.45
C ALA A 13 -35.74 0.12 -20.61
N SER A 14 -35.28 -0.94 -21.28
CA SER A 14 -34.49 -1.98 -20.61
C SER A 14 -33.04 -1.54 -20.42
N PRO A 15 -32.38 -1.87 -19.28
CA PRO A 15 -30.99 -1.47 -19.00
C PRO A 15 -30.04 -2.15 -19.97
N ARG A 16 -29.10 -1.35 -20.53
CA ARG A 16 -28.03 -1.83 -21.38
C ARG A 16 -27.12 -2.73 -20.57
N VAL A 17 -27.26 -4.03 -20.74
CA VAL A 17 -26.27 -5.04 -20.34
C VAL A 17 -25.03 -4.82 -21.21
N HIS A 18 -23.89 -4.48 -20.59
CA HIS A 18 -22.60 -4.40 -21.28
C HIS A 18 -22.27 -5.78 -21.85
N ARG A 19 -22.30 -5.89 -23.17
CA ARG A 19 -21.88 -7.09 -23.90
C ARG A 19 -20.36 -7.18 -23.82
N HIS A 20 -19.85 -8.12 -23.06
CA HIS A 20 -18.50 -8.64 -23.24
C HIS A 20 -18.38 -9.14 -24.69
N ARG A 21 -17.37 -8.66 -25.41
CA ARG A 21 -17.08 -9.10 -26.76
C ARG A 21 -16.41 -10.46 -26.66
N GLU A 22 -17.21 -11.53 -26.68
CA GLU A 22 -16.73 -12.90 -26.75
C GLU A 22 -16.06 -13.13 -28.12
N ILE A 23 -14.74 -13.23 -28.10
CA ILE A 23 -13.99 -13.87 -29.20
C ILE A 23 -13.98 -15.35 -28.84
N LYS A 24 -14.98 -16.09 -29.29
CA LYS A 24 -15.03 -17.56 -29.15
C LYS A 24 -14.27 -18.22 -30.31
N GLU A 25 -12.95 -18.24 -30.26
CA GLU A 25 -12.20 -19.39 -30.74
C GLU A 25 -12.00 -20.28 -29.51
N ALA A 26 -12.42 -21.55 -29.59
CA ALA A 26 -12.25 -22.50 -28.50
C ALA A 26 -10.74 -22.68 -28.25
N ILE A 27 -10.23 -22.08 -27.17
CA ILE A 27 -8.84 -22.24 -26.77
C ILE A 27 -8.67 -23.70 -26.31
N PRO A 28 -7.69 -24.46 -26.85
CA PRO A 28 -7.46 -25.82 -26.44
C PRO A 28 -7.18 -25.86 -24.92
N LEU A 29 -7.86 -26.72 -24.17
CA LEU A 29 -7.63 -26.94 -22.73
C LEU A 29 -6.18 -27.35 -22.41
N SER A 30 -5.43 -27.78 -23.41
CA SER A 30 -4.03 -28.20 -23.35
C SER A 30 -3.03 -27.12 -23.76
N ARG A 31 -3.41 -25.84 -23.83
CA ARG A 31 -2.48 -24.75 -24.17
C ARG A 31 -1.39 -24.64 -23.12
N LEU A 32 -0.12 -24.70 -23.55
CA LEU A 32 1.04 -24.47 -22.69
C LEU A 32 1.20 -22.97 -22.39
N ILE A 33 1.84 -22.66 -21.28
CA ILE A 33 2.14 -21.28 -20.89
C ILE A 33 3.56 -20.96 -21.34
N ASP A 34 3.67 -20.15 -22.41
CA ASP A 34 4.92 -19.53 -22.83
C ASP A 34 5.17 -18.21 -22.10
N GLY A 35 6.31 -17.58 -22.35
CA GLY A 35 6.67 -16.33 -21.67
C GLY A 35 5.77 -15.15 -22.04
N GLN A 36 5.22 -15.09 -23.24
CA GLN A 36 4.34 -14.02 -23.68
C GLN A 36 2.95 -14.14 -23.03
N LEU A 37 2.42 -15.37 -22.97
CA LEU A 37 1.17 -15.64 -22.26
C LEU A 37 1.34 -15.37 -20.77
N PHE A 38 2.44 -15.82 -20.16
CA PHE A 38 2.74 -15.54 -18.76
C PHE A 38 2.80 -14.04 -18.47
N ALA A 39 3.48 -13.25 -19.32
CA ALA A 39 3.49 -11.80 -19.17
C ALA A 39 2.08 -11.18 -19.24
N SER A 40 1.24 -11.68 -20.17
CA SER A 40 -0.17 -11.27 -20.24
C SER A 40 -0.97 -11.65 -19.00
N MET A 41 -0.73 -12.85 -18.44
CA MET A 41 -1.35 -13.31 -17.19
C MET A 41 -0.98 -12.39 -16.01
N ILE A 42 0.27 -11.97 -15.88
CA ILE A 42 0.70 -11.04 -14.85
C ILE A 42 0.04 -9.66 -14.99
N ILE A 43 -0.06 -9.15 -16.21
CA ILE A 43 -0.73 -7.87 -16.49
C ILE A 43 -2.21 -7.93 -16.09
N GLU A 44 -2.93 -8.97 -16.50
CA GLU A 44 -4.37 -9.12 -16.17
C GLU A 44 -4.59 -9.40 -14.67
N GLY A 45 -3.68 -10.13 -14.02
CA GLY A 45 -3.70 -10.30 -12.56
C GLY A 45 -3.53 -8.97 -11.81
N ALA A 46 -2.65 -8.09 -12.30
CA ALA A 46 -2.47 -6.76 -11.73
C ALA A 46 -3.69 -5.86 -11.94
N LEU A 47 -4.33 -5.93 -13.11
CA LEU A 47 -5.58 -5.20 -13.38
C LEU A 47 -6.73 -5.70 -12.51
N ALA A 48 -6.82 -7.02 -12.29
CA ALA A 48 -7.85 -7.61 -11.46
C ALA A 48 -7.79 -7.12 -10.00
N ILE A 49 -6.59 -7.10 -9.41
CA ILE A 49 -6.46 -6.60 -8.02
C ILE A 49 -6.62 -5.09 -7.94
N GLU A 50 -6.26 -4.33 -8.97
CA GLU A 50 -6.53 -2.89 -9.05
C GLU A 50 -8.02 -2.59 -9.02
N GLU A 51 -8.84 -3.34 -9.79
CA GLU A 51 -10.30 -3.22 -9.79
C GLU A 51 -10.94 -3.58 -8.45
N LYS A 52 -10.33 -4.52 -7.71
CA LYS A 52 -10.86 -5.09 -6.47
C LYS A 52 -10.14 -4.60 -5.21
N LYS A 53 -9.25 -3.61 -5.32
CA LYS A 53 -8.44 -3.14 -4.18
C LYS A 53 -9.28 -2.63 -3.01
N ASP A 54 -10.36 -1.90 -3.31
CA ASP A 54 -11.22 -1.34 -2.27
C ASP A 54 -12.01 -2.43 -1.55
N GLU A 55 -12.49 -3.45 -2.28
CA GLU A 55 -13.14 -4.63 -1.70
C GLU A 55 -12.15 -5.41 -0.80
N ALA A 56 -10.89 -5.59 -1.23
CA ALA A 56 -9.85 -6.21 -0.42
C ALA A 56 -9.50 -5.37 0.83
N ASN A 57 -9.49 -4.03 0.70
CA ASN A 57 -9.29 -3.13 1.84
C ASN A 57 -10.45 -3.22 2.85
N GLU A 58 -11.69 -3.38 2.35
CA GLU A 58 -12.86 -3.54 3.22
C GLU A 58 -12.82 -4.85 4.02
N LEU A 59 -12.25 -5.92 3.48
CA LEU A 59 -12.06 -7.19 4.18
C LEU A 59 -10.95 -7.13 5.25
N ASN A 60 -10.07 -6.16 5.20
CA ASN A 60 -9.02 -5.97 6.19
C ASN A 60 -9.59 -5.38 7.47
N VAL A 61 -9.95 -6.26 8.41
CA VAL A 61 -10.76 -5.97 9.61
C VAL A 61 -9.96 -5.47 10.79
N PHE A 62 -9.13 -4.49 10.61
CA PHE A 62 -8.58 -3.76 11.73
C PHE A 62 -9.48 -2.56 12.05
N PRO A 63 -9.72 -2.24 13.33
CA PRO A 63 -10.55 -1.11 13.72
C PRO A 63 -9.87 0.25 13.48
N VAL A 64 -8.60 0.29 13.13
CA VAL A 64 -7.82 1.48 12.74
C VAL A 64 -7.82 1.66 11.21
N PRO A 65 -7.57 2.86 10.68
CA PRO A 65 -7.61 3.13 9.24
C PRO A 65 -6.32 2.65 8.52
N ASP A 66 -5.91 1.42 8.77
CA ASP A 66 -4.81 0.75 8.09
C ASP A 66 -5.29 -0.39 7.17
N GLY A 67 -6.59 -0.37 6.78
CA GLY A 67 -7.20 -1.29 5.83
C GLY A 67 -6.59 -1.13 4.44
N ASP A 68 -5.35 -1.55 4.28
CA ASP A 68 -4.47 -1.25 3.17
C ASP A 68 -4.04 -2.48 2.35
N THR A 69 -4.55 -3.67 2.71
CA THR A 69 -4.17 -4.94 2.06
C THR A 69 -4.36 -4.90 0.54
N GLY A 70 -5.51 -4.44 0.07
CA GLY A 70 -5.80 -4.31 -1.37
C GLY A 70 -4.86 -3.31 -2.04
N THR A 71 -4.62 -2.16 -1.40
CA THR A 71 -3.69 -1.13 -1.88
C THR A 71 -2.26 -1.67 -1.97
N ASN A 72 -1.78 -2.32 -0.93
CA ASN A 72 -0.43 -2.91 -0.90
C ASN A 72 -0.25 -3.97 -2.00
N MET A 73 -1.22 -4.88 -2.17
CA MET A 73 -1.16 -5.91 -3.20
C MET A 73 -1.27 -5.33 -4.61
N SER A 74 -2.14 -4.34 -4.83
CA SER A 74 -2.28 -3.64 -6.11
C SER A 74 -1.00 -2.90 -6.50
N LEU A 75 -0.39 -2.12 -5.60
CA LEU A 75 0.88 -1.43 -5.85
C LEU A 75 2.01 -2.42 -6.11
N THR A 76 2.07 -3.53 -5.37
CA THR A 76 3.06 -4.60 -5.58
C THR A 76 2.91 -5.21 -6.98
N MET A 77 1.69 -5.55 -7.40
CA MET A 77 1.42 -6.10 -8.74
C MET A 77 1.64 -5.07 -9.86
N SER A 78 1.44 -3.79 -9.58
CA SER A 78 1.68 -2.70 -10.55
C SER A 78 3.15 -2.61 -10.95
N ALA A 79 4.09 -2.89 -10.02
CA ALA A 79 5.51 -2.97 -10.34
C ALA A 79 5.81 -4.09 -11.36
N ALA A 80 5.20 -5.28 -11.18
CA ALA A 80 5.35 -6.37 -12.14
C ALA A 80 4.67 -6.06 -13.48
N LYS A 81 3.48 -5.46 -13.49
CA LYS A 81 2.79 -5.00 -14.70
C LYS A 81 3.66 -4.04 -15.53
N ALA A 82 4.28 -3.06 -14.86
CA ALA A 82 5.16 -2.10 -15.51
C ALA A 82 6.38 -2.78 -16.15
N GLU A 83 6.96 -3.78 -15.46
CA GLU A 83 8.10 -4.52 -15.98
C GLU A 83 7.71 -5.43 -17.17
N MET A 84 6.59 -6.13 -17.08
CA MET A 84 6.07 -6.94 -18.20
C MET A 84 5.77 -6.10 -19.43
N GLY A 85 5.30 -4.88 -19.26
CA GLY A 85 5.04 -3.94 -20.37
C GLY A 85 6.30 -3.50 -21.14
N LYS A 86 7.50 -3.60 -20.55
CA LYS A 86 8.78 -3.28 -21.18
C LYS A 86 9.35 -4.45 -21.99
N LEU A 87 8.94 -5.69 -21.70
CA LEU A 87 9.50 -6.88 -22.33
C LEU A 87 8.91 -7.09 -23.73
N GLN A 88 9.79 -7.33 -24.70
CA GLN A 88 9.41 -7.70 -26.05
C GLN A 88 9.60 -9.20 -26.24
N ALA A 89 8.51 -9.94 -26.49
CA ALA A 89 8.49 -11.38 -26.73
C ALA A 89 9.42 -12.17 -25.77
N PRO A 90 9.23 -12.08 -24.44
CA PRO A 90 10.08 -12.77 -23.48
C PRO A 90 9.87 -14.28 -23.55
N ASP A 91 10.92 -15.06 -23.31
CA ASP A 91 10.79 -16.46 -22.91
C ASP A 91 10.24 -16.57 -21.47
N LEU A 92 9.78 -17.76 -21.08
CA LEU A 92 9.17 -17.99 -19.77
C LEU A 92 10.14 -17.76 -18.60
N ALA A 93 11.41 -18.12 -18.78
CA ALA A 93 12.45 -17.93 -17.78
C ALA A 93 12.71 -16.45 -17.52
N LYS A 94 12.77 -15.63 -18.57
CA LYS A 94 12.94 -14.18 -18.47
C LYS A 94 11.71 -13.50 -17.89
N ALA A 95 10.51 -13.84 -18.38
CA ALA A 95 9.26 -13.27 -17.88
C ALA A 95 9.04 -13.56 -16.38
N SER A 96 9.22 -14.83 -15.96
CA SER A 96 9.03 -15.22 -14.55
C SER A 96 10.09 -14.60 -13.64
N SER A 97 11.34 -14.48 -14.11
CA SER A 97 12.42 -13.83 -13.34
C SER A 97 12.21 -12.36 -13.16
N ALA A 98 11.83 -11.65 -14.22
CA ALA A 98 11.54 -10.22 -14.19
C ALA A 98 10.32 -9.92 -13.31
N THR A 99 9.25 -10.75 -13.39
CA THR A 99 8.10 -10.66 -12.49
C THR A 99 8.50 -10.80 -11.03
N ALA A 100 9.26 -11.84 -10.67
CA ALA A 100 9.69 -12.07 -9.29
C ALA A 100 10.56 -10.93 -8.74
N SER A 101 11.46 -10.41 -9.57
CA SER A 101 12.33 -9.28 -9.20
C SER A 101 11.52 -7.99 -9.00
N ALA A 102 10.59 -7.69 -9.91
CA ALA A 102 9.76 -6.48 -9.83
C ALA A 102 8.82 -6.53 -8.62
N LEU A 103 8.17 -7.68 -8.37
CA LEU A 103 7.32 -7.87 -7.18
C LEU A 103 8.12 -7.73 -5.89
N LEU A 104 9.33 -8.28 -5.82
CA LEU A 104 10.17 -8.19 -4.63
C LEU A 104 10.54 -6.74 -4.31
N ARG A 105 11.00 -5.97 -5.31
CA ARG A 105 11.32 -4.55 -5.14
C ARG A 105 10.11 -3.70 -4.83
N GLY A 106 9.00 -3.94 -5.53
CA GLY A 106 7.75 -3.21 -5.35
C GLY A 106 6.90 -3.66 -4.15
N ALA A 107 7.33 -4.68 -3.38
CA ALA A 107 6.56 -5.25 -2.28
C ALA A 107 6.27 -4.22 -1.19
N ARG A 108 4.98 -4.09 -0.84
CA ARG A 108 4.51 -3.15 0.19
C ARG A 108 3.68 -3.89 1.24
N GLY A 109 3.95 -3.60 2.51
CA GLY A 109 3.29 -4.24 3.63
C GLY A 109 3.45 -5.77 3.65
N ASN A 110 2.91 -6.44 4.66
CA ASN A 110 3.03 -7.90 4.79
C ASN A 110 2.39 -8.65 3.62
N SER A 111 1.21 -8.17 3.13
CA SER A 111 0.48 -8.83 2.06
C SER A 111 1.23 -8.79 0.72
N GLY A 112 1.83 -7.65 0.38
CA GLY A 112 2.66 -7.50 -0.82
C GLY A 112 3.94 -8.32 -0.73
N VAL A 113 4.60 -8.37 0.44
CA VAL A 113 5.79 -9.19 0.66
C VAL A 113 5.46 -10.68 0.49
N ILE A 114 4.38 -11.18 1.12
CA ILE A 114 3.97 -12.58 0.97
C ILE A 114 3.66 -12.89 -0.51
N LEU A 115 2.94 -12.01 -1.21
CA LEU A 115 2.67 -12.16 -2.64
C LEU A 115 3.97 -12.24 -3.45
N SER A 116 4.94 -11.38 -3.17
CA SER A 116 6.25 -11.41 -3.85
C SER A 116 7.01 -12.71 -3.63
N LEU A 117 6.93 -13.28 -2.43
CA LEU A 117 7.56 -14.56 -2.08
C LEU A 117 6.91 -15.73 -2.81
N LEU A 118 5.57 -15.74 -2.96
CA LEU A 118 4.85 -16.74 -3.76
C LEU A 118 5.36 -16.72 -5.21
N PHE A 119 5.42 -15.57 -5.86
CA PHE A 119 5.92 -15.46 -7.23
C PHE A 119 7.43 -15.73 -7.36
N ARG A 120 8.21 -15.40 -6.34
CA ARG A 120 9.64 -15.73 -6.31
C ARG A 120 9.88 -17.23 -6.31
N GLY A 121 9.13 -18.00 -5.52
CA GLY A 121 9.19 -19.46 -5.54
C GLY A 121 8.70 -20.03 -6.88
N MET A 122 7.60 -19.51 -7.44
CA MET A 122 7.12 -19.89 -8.77
C MET A 122 8.19 -19.69 -9.84
N SER A 123 8.86 -18.55 -9.85
CA SER A 123 9.93 -18.24 -10.80
C SER A 123 11.08 -19.24 -10.72
N LYS A 124 11.40 -19.75 -9.55
CA LYS A 124 12.47 -20.72 -9.37
C LYS A 124 12.23 -22.01 -10.17
N HIS A 125 10.98 -22.49 -10.23
CA HIS A 125 10.59 -23.62 -11.06
C HIS A 125 10.49 -23.23 -12.54
N LEU A 126 9.77 -22.17 -12.87
CA LEU A 126 9.48 -21.76 -14.23
C LEU A 126 10.73 -21.40 -15.05
N LYS A 127 11.82 -20.99 -14.40
CA LYS A 127 13.13 -20.77 -15.07
C LYS A 127 13.68 -22.00 -15.76
N THR A 128 13.27 -23.18 -15.36
CA THR A 128 13.76 -24.44 -15.93
C THR A 128 12.90 -24.93 -17.11
N CYS A 129 11.76 -24.23 -17.37
CA CYS A 129 10.81 -24.60 -18.40
C CYS A 129 10.93 -23.65 -19.61
N THR A 130 10.86 -24.20 -20.81
CA THR A 130 10.69 -23.41 -22.04
C THR A 130 9.25 -22.91 -22.16
N GLU A 131 8.31 -23.82 -21.88
CA GLU A 131 6.87 -23.62 -21.76
C GLU A 131 6.41 -24.44 -20.55
N ALA A 132 5.43 -23.94 -19.79
CA ALA A 132 4.92 -24.65 -18.63
C ALA A 132 3.68 -25.47 -18.97
N THR A 133 3.68 -26.73 -18.51
CA THR A 133 2.52 -27.62 -18.48
C THR A 133 1.64 -27.35 -17.25
N GLY A 134 0.47 -27.99 -17.14
CA GLY A 134 -0.35 -27.93 -15.93
C GLY A 134 0.39 -28.44 -14.69
N SER A 135 1.17 -29.49 -14.83
CA SER A 135 2.03 -30.02 -13.75
C SER A 135 3.12 -29.04 -13.34
N ASP A 136 3.77 -28.37 -14.31
CA ASP A 136 4.77 -27.34 -14.01
C ASP A 136 4.17 -26.15 -13.27
N LEU A 137 2.95 -25.73 -13.64
CA LEU A 137 2.24 -24.64 -12.97
C LEU A 137 1.92 -24.98 -11.51
N ALA A 138 1.43 -26.21 -11.24
CA ALA A 138 1.14 -26.67 -9.88
C ALA A 138 2.41 -26.79 -9.03
N LEU A 139 3.51 -27.31 -9.60
CA LEU A 139 4.81 -27.40 -8.94
C LEU A 139 5.40 -26.02 -8.65
N ALA A 140 5.30 -25.08 -9.61
CA ALA A 140 5.77 -23.72 -9.45
C ALA A 140 5.03 -23.00 -8.29
N LEU A 141 3.70 -23.11 -8.23
CA LEU A 141 2.91 -22.57 -7.13
C LEU A 141 3.29 -23.19 -5.79
N ASN A 142 3.54 -24.50 -5.75
CA ASN A 142 3.96 -25.18 -4.52
C ASN A 142 5.33 -24.67 -4.03
N GLU A 143 6.30 -24.45 -4.92
CA GLU A 143 7.58 -23.83 -4.53
C GLU A 143 7.36 -22.39 -4.00
N GLY A 144 6.39 -21.67 -4.55
CA GLY A 144 5.95 -20.37 -4.04
C GLY A 144 5.42 -20.46 -2.62
N VAL A 145 4.50 -21.38 -2.37
CA VAL A 145 3.91 -21.62 -1.04
C VAL A 145 5.00 -21.97 -0.02
N GLN A 146 5.90 -22.88 -0.36
CA GLN A 146 7.00 -23.27 0.53
C GLN A 146 7.93 -22.08 0.84
N ALA A 147 8.24 -21.25 -0.16
CA ALA A 147 9.05 -20.04 0.04
C ALA A 147 8.38 -19.06 0.99
N ALA A 148 7.07 -18.83 0.85
CA ALA A 148 6.31 -17.93 1.71
C ALA A 148 6.24 -18.44 3.17
N TYR A 149 5.92 -19.73 3.37
CA TYR A 149 5.91 -20.33 4.72
C TYR A 149 7.27 -20.31 5.41
N LYS A 150 8.36 -20.49 4.65
CA LYS A 150 9.72 -20.44 5.21
C LYS A 150 10.13 -19.04 5.64
N ALA A 151 9.67 -18.03 4.94
CA ALA A 151 10.05 -16.64 5.21
C ALA A 151 9.24 -16.01 6.37
N VAL A 152 8.02 -16.45 6.61
CA VAL A 152 7.19 -15.95 7.69
C VAL A 152 7.56 -16.63 9.01
N MET A 153 8.13 -15.88 9.96
CA MET A 153 8.60 -16.43 11.25
C MET A 153 7.50 -17.15 12.06
N LYS A 154 6.25 -16.70 11.99
CA LYS A 154 5.09 -17.29 12.67
C LYS A 154 3.92 -17.38 11.69
N PRO A 155 3.89 -18.39 10.81
CA PRO A 155 2.79 -18.58 9.88
C PRO A 155 1.47 -18.74 10.65
N ALA A 156 0.45 -17.95 10.27
CA ALA A 156 -0.88 -18.06 10.83
C ALA A 156 -1.81 -18.75 9.85
N GLU A 157 -2.56 -19.75 10.32
CA GLU A 157 -3.63 -20.36 9.54
C GLU A 157 -4.85 -19.44 9.46
N GLY A 158 -5.70 -19.66 8.46
CA GLY A 158 -6.81 -18.76 8.14
C GLY A 158 -6.37 -17.46 7.47
N THR A 159 -5.28 -17.50 6.69
CA THR A 159 -4.70 -16.36 5.96
C THR A 159 -4.38 -16.71 4.51
N ILE A 160 -3.84 -15.76 3.74
CA ILE A 160 -3.32 -15.97 2.39
C ILE A 160 -2.42 -17.21 2.29
N LEU A 161 -1.67 -17.53 3.35
CA LEU A 161 -0.82 -18.73 3.40
C LEU A 161 -1.67 -20.02 3.35
N THR A 162 -2.75 -20.07 4.09
CA THR A 162 -3.68 -21.21 4.09
C THR A 162 -4.36 -21.36 2.73
N VAL A 163 -4.90 -20.26 2.18
CA VAL A 163 -5.58 -20.26 0.88
C VAL A 163 -4.64 -20.74 -0.22
N SER A 164 -3.42 -20.19 -0.28
CA SER A 164 -2.43 -20.59 -1.27
C SER A 164 -1.99 -22.04 -1.11
N ARG A 165 -1.78 -22.53 0.12
CA ARG A 165 -1.38 -23.91 0.41
C ARG A 165 -2.47 -24.91 0.01
N VAL A 166 -3.70 -24.69 0.47
CA VAL A 166 -4.82 -25.62 0.25
C VAL A 166 -5.17 -25.73 -1.23
N SER A 167 -5.24 -24.62 -1.95
CA SER A 167 -5.55 -24.62 -3.38
C SER A 167 -4.43 -25.28 -4.21
N THR A 168 -3.18 -25.00 -3.87
CA THR A 168 -2.02 -25.60 -4.55
C THR A 168 -1.91 -27.09 -4.29
N GLN A 169 -2.13 -27.54 -3.05
CA GLN A 169 -2.10 -28.97 -2.71
C GLN A 169 -3.14 -29.75 -3.50
N HIS A 170 -4.35 -29.22 -3.65
CA HIS A 170 -5.39 -29.84 -4.46
C HIS A 170 -4.98 -29.94 -5.94
N ALA A 171 -4.39 -28.91 -6.50
CA ALA A 171 -3.87 -28.92 -7.88
C ALA A 171 -2.78 -30.00 -8.07
N LEU A 172 -1.87 -30.16 -7.10
CA LEU A 172 -0.85 -31.22 -7.14
C LEU A 172 -1.46 -32.63 -7.12
N GLU A 173 -2.48 -32.86 -6.29
CA GLU A 173 -3.20 -34.13 -6.22
C GLU A 173 -3.87 -34.49 -7.56
N LEU A 174 -4.47 -33.47 -8.21
CA LEU A 174 -5.04 -33.63 -9.55
C LEU A 174 -3.97 -33.97 -10.60
N CYS A 175 -2.83 -33.26 -10.59
CA CYS A 175 -1.72 -33.55 -11.50
C CYS A 175 -1.13 -34.96 -11.28
N GLN A 176 -1.08 -35.45 -10.03
CA GLN A 176 -0.66 -36.82 -9.73
C GLN A 176 -1.63 -37.85 -10.28
N SER A 177 -2.94 -37.55 -10.26
CA SER A 177 -3.99 -38.44 -10.77
C SER A 177 -4.09 -38.39 -12.29
N ASN A 178 -3.80 -37.25 -12.89
CA ASN A 178 -3.84 -36.99 -14.34
C ASN A 178 -2.60 -36.16 -14.75
N PRO A 179 -1.47 -36.81 -15.11
CA PRO A 179 -0.24 -36.11 -15.48
C PRO A 179 -0.35 -35.22 -16.74
N ASP A 180 -1.33 -35.50 -17.60
CA ASP A 180 -1.58 -34.75 -18.85
C ASP A 180 -2.63 -33.64 -18.67
N ILE A 181 -3.00 -33.30 -17.43
CA ILE A 181 -3.96 -32.23 -17.12
C ILE A 181 -3.50 -30.88 -17.72
N GLY A 182 -4.41 -30.17 -18.36
CA GLY A 182 -4.14 -28.87 -18.98
C GLY A 182 -3.97 -27.74 -17.95
N CYS A 183 -3.20 -26.70 -18.32
CA CYS A 183 -3.03 -25.51 -17.47
C CYS A 183 -4.37 -24.85 -17.10
N GLY A 184 -5.33 -24.82 -18.01
CA GLY A 184 -6.67 -24.28 -17.76
C GLY A 184 -7.41 -25.03 -16.67
N GLU A 185 -7.38 -26.37 -16.70
CA GLU A 185 -8.03 -27.22 -15.69
C GLU A 185 -7.34 -27.06 -14.33
N VAL A 186 -6.01 -26.92 -14.31
CA VAL A 186 -5.24 -26.66 -13.08
C VAL A 186 -5.62 -25.29 -12.49
N LEU A 187 -5.72 -24.24 -13.31
CA LEU A 187 -6.14 -22.92 -12.87
C LEU A 187 -7.57 -22.92 -12.32
N ASP A 188 -8.49 -23.63 -12.97
CA ASP A 188 -9.88 -23.75 -12.51
C ASP A 188 -9.95 -24.51 -11.17
N ALA A 189 -9.22 -25.59 -11.01
CA ALA A 189 -9.14 -26.35 -9.76
C ALA A 189 -8.55 -25.53 -8.60
N ILE A 190 -7.50 -24.73 -8.88
CA ILE A 190 -6.92 -23.80 -7.89
C ILE A 190 -7.97 -22.76 -7.47
N MET A 191 -8.71 -22.19 -8.41
CA MET A 191 -9.73 -21.18 -8.13
C MET A 191 -10.90 -21.76 -7.33
N GLU A 192 -11.40 -22.94 -7.69
CA GLU A 192 -12.51 -23.59 -6.99
C GLU A 192 -12.11 -23.93 -5.55
N LYS A 193 -10.99 -24.65 -5.37
CA LYS A 193 -10.52 -25.03 -4.04
C LYS A 193 -10.04 -23.84 -3.21
N GLY A 194 -9.50 -22.83 -3.88
CA GLY A 194 -9.10 -21.58 -3.25
C GLY A 194 -10.29 -20.80 -2.68
N GLN A 195 -11.42 -20.76 -3.39
CA GLN A 195 -12.65 -20.11 -2.89
C GLN A 195 -13.22 -20.85 -1.66
N GLU A 196 -13.21 -22.18 -1.65
CA GLU A 196 -13.56 -22.95 -0.46
C GLU A 196 -12.65 -22.63 0.72
N ALA A 197 -11.32 -22.66 0.49
CA ALA A 197 -10.34 -22.33 1.51
C ALA A 197 -10.46 -20.91 2.02
N LEU A 198 -10.79 -19.94 1.14
CA LEU A 198 -11.03 -18.56 1.52
C LEU A 198 -12.25 -18.44 2.44
N ALA A 199 -13.35 -19.10 2.13
CA ALA A 199 -14.55 -19.11 2.97
C ALA A 199 -14.24 -19.67 4.37
N GLU A 200 -13.43 -20.73 4.45
CA GLU A 200 -13.03 -21.35 5.72
C GLU A 200 -12.09 -20.47 6.57
N THR A 201 -11.40 -19.48 5.99
CA THR A 201 -10.53 -18.55 6.75
C THR A 201 -11.31 -17.85 7.86
N GLN A 202 -12.58 -17.54 7.62
CA GLN A 202 -13.45 -16.91 8.61
C GLN A 202 -13.55 -17.74 9.90
N HIS A 203 -13.55 -19.07 9.81
CA HIS A 203 -13.69 -19.96 10.95
C HIS A 203 -12.34 -20.37 11.57
N GLN A 204 -11.26 -20.29 10.80
CA GLN A 204 -9.92 -20.67 11.25
C GLN A 204 -9.22 -19.55 12.04
N ASN A 205 -9.59 -18.30 11.81
CA ASN A 205 -8.99 -17.14 12.48
C ASN A 205 -10.02 -16.48 13.40
N PRO A 206 -9.82 -16.47 14.73
CA PRO A 206 -10.77 -15.89 15.69
C PRO A 206 -11.08 -14.40 15.46
N VAL A 207 -10.16 -13.66 14.80
CA VAL A 207 -10.37 -12.24 14.48
C VAL A 207 -11.36 -12.13 13.32
N LEU A 208 -11.17 -12.94 12.27
CA LEU A 208 -12.05 -12.98 11.10
C LEU A 208 -13.44 -13.51 11.47
N GLU A 209 -13.50 -14.54 12.31
CA GLU A 209 -14.77 -15.11 12.78
C GLU A 209 -15.61 -14.06 13.52
N LYS A 210 -15.00 -13.30 14.42
CA LYS A 210 -15.68 -12.22 15.16
C LYS A 210 -16.13 -11.07 14.26
N ALA A 211 -15.40 -10.79 13.20
CA ALA A 211 -15.71 -9.75 12.23
C ALA A 211 -16.70 -10.22 11.15
N GLY A 212 -16.90 -11.53 10.99
CA GLY A 212 -17.79 -12.10 9.99
C GLY A 212 -17.29 -11.95 8.56
N VAL A 213 -15.96 -11.87 8.36
CA VAL A 213 -15.33 -11.66 7.04
C VAL A 213 -14.26 -12.71 6.77
N VAL A 214 -13.89 -12.84 5.50
CA VAL A 214 -12.79 -13.69 5.04
C VAL A 214 -11.44 -12.95 5.07
N ASP A 215 -10.34 -13.68 4.89
CA ASP A 215 -9.00 -13.07 4.85
C ASP A 215 -8.80 -12.18 3.61
N ALA A 216 -8.47 -10.92 3.82
CA ALA A 216 -8.22 -9.94 2.77
C ALA A 216 -7.05 -10.32 1.85
N GLY A 217 -5.98 -10.88 2.41
CA GLY A 217 -4.81 -11.35 1.66
C GLY A 217 -5.15 -12.55 0.78
N GLY A 218 -5.91 -13.53 1.29
CA GLY A 218 -6.41 -14.68 0.53
C GLY A 218 -7.35 -14.26 -0.59
N PHE A 219 -8.24 -13.30 -0.32
CA PHE A 219 -9.10 -12.70 -1.34
C PHE A 219 -8.28 -12.04 -2.45
N GLY A 220 -7.28 -11.23 -2.09
CA GLY A 220 -6.41 -10.57 -3.05
C GLY A 220 -5.58 -11.55 -3.88
N PHE A 221 -5.06 -12.62 -3.28
CA PHE A 221 -4.33 -13.68 -3.98
C PHE A 221 -5.20 -14.36 -5.04
N LEU A 222 -6.42 -14.77 -4.68
CA LEU A 222 -7.35 -15.39 -5.65
C LEU A 222 -7.80 -14.40 -6.72
N THR A 223 -7.92 -13.12 -6.39
CA THR A 223 -8.21 -12.07 -7.37
C THR A 223 -7.10 -11.97 -8.43
N VAL A 224 -5.83 -11.98 -8.00
CA VAL A 224 -4.68 -12.00 -8.93
C VAL A 224 -4.70 -13.26 -9.80
N LEU A 225 -4.86 -14.45 -9.21
CA LEU A 225 -4.93 -15.72 -9.96
C LEU A 225 -6.15 -15.75 -10.91
N GLY A 226 -7.27 -15.19 -10.50
CA GLY A 226 -8.46 -15.03 -11.34
C GLY A 226 -8.17 -14.20 -12.60
N GLY A 227 -7.48 -13.08 -12.46
CA GLY A 227 -7.01 -12.29 -13.59
C GLY A 227 -6.03 -13.04 -14.50
N MET A 228 -5.11 -13.80 -13.91
CA MET A 228 -4.19 -14.67 -14.65
C MET A 228 -4.95 -15.75 -15.44
N ARG A 229 -5.95 -16.40 -14.83
CA ARG A 229 -6.83 -17.37 -15.49
C ARG A 229 -7.62 -16.74 -16.64
N ASP A 230 -8.15 -15.54 -16.45
CA ASP A 230 -8.87 -14.80 -17.49
C ASP A 230 -7.97 -14.57 -18.71
N ALA A 231 -6.73 -14.12 -18.51
CA ALA A 231 -5.75 -13.96 -19.59
C ALA A 231 -5.43 -15.28 -20.30
N TYR A 232 -5.27 -16.37 -19.54
CA TYR A 232 -5.07 -17.69 -20.11
C TYR A 232 -6.22 -18.09 -21.04
N ASN A 233 -7.46 -17.79 -20.66
CA ASN A 233 -8.67 -18.01 -21.44
C ASN A 233 -8.93 -16.94 -22.53
N GLY A 234 -7.97 -16.05 -22.80
CA GLY A 234 -8.08 -15.00 -23.82
C GLY A 234 -9.03 -13.86 -23.45
N ILE A 235 -9.48 -13.79 -22.20
CA ILE A 235 -10.29 -12.71 -21.67
C ILE A 235 -9.34 -11.59 -21.25
N GLN A 236 -9.52 -10.40 -21.84
CA GLN A 236 -8.77 -9.21 -21.47
C GLN A 236 -9.72 -8.17 -20.90
N ARG A 237 -9.29 -7.55 -19.81
CA ARG A 237 -10.00 -6.41 -19.23
C ARG A 237 -9.85 -5.18 -20.12
N ASP A 238 -10.85 -4.33 -20.11
CA ASP A 238 -10.80 -3.07 -20.87
C ASP A 238 -9.68 -2.19 -20.32
N ARG A 239 -8.57 -2.10 -21.05
CA ARG A 239 -7.38 -1.30 -20.69
C ARG A 239 -7.68 0.20 -20.63
N THR A 240 -8.86 0.62 -21.12
CA THR A 240 -9.31 2.01 -21.11
C THR A 240 -10.05 2.40 -19.82
N ALA A 241 -10.49 1.44 -19.00
CA ALA A 241 -11.21 1.71 -17.75
C ALA A 241 -10.27 1.91 -16.54
N SER A 242 -9.03 1.42 -16.60
CA SER A 242 -8.03 1.53 -15.52
C SER A 242 -6.81 2.38 -15.92
N ALA A 243 -6.80 3.01 -17.09
CA ALA A 243 -5.89 4.10 -17.31
C ALA A 243 -6.38 5.30 -16.49
N PRO A 244 -5.56 5.92 -15.64
CA PRO A 244 -5.79 7.31 -15.28
C PRO A 244 -6.01 8.01 -16.62
N SER A 245 -7.18 8.64 -16.80
CA SER A 245 -7.69 9.13 -18.08
C SER A 245 -6.54 9.66 -18.94
N SER A 246 -6.37 9.12 -20.15
CA SER A 246 -5.31 9.42 -21.11
C SER A 246 -5.24 10.90 -21.54
N ALA A 247 -5.92 11.80 -20.83
CA ALA A 247 -5.72 13.25 -20.87
C ALA A 247 -4.41 13.68 -20.21
N SER A 248 -3.75 12.84 -19.38
CA SER A 248 -2.41 13.13 -18.85
C SER A 248 -1.27 12.57 -19.73
N ALA A 249 -1.56 11.58 -20.60
CA ALA A 249 -0.54 11.00 -21.48
C ALA A 249 -0.21 11.87 -22.71
N ALA A 250 -1.07 12.83 -23.06
CA ALA A 250 -0.78 13.78 -24.15
C ALA A 250 0.12 14.95 -23.70
N SER A 251 0.25 15.20 -22.39
CA SER A 251 1.19 16.19 -21.83
C SER A 251 2.51 15.58 -21.34
N ALA A 252 2.58 14.24 -21.16
CA ALA A 252 3.80 13.56 -20.73
C ALA A 252 4.88 13.45 -21.82
N GLY A 253 4.54 13.72 -23.08
CA GLY A 253 5.49 13.64 -24.20
C GLY A 253 6.38 14.88 -24.39
N THR A 254 6.17 15.97 -23.63
CA THR A 254 6.90 17.24 -23.85
C THR A 254 7.79 17.65 -22.67
N PHE A 255 7.80 16.87 -21.57
CA PHE A 255 8.51 17.25 -20.32
C PHE A 255 9.90 16.62 -20.15
N SER A 256 10.38 15.82 -21.09
CA SER A 256 11.69 15.14 -20.98
C SER A 256 12.93 16.02 -21.21
N SER A 257 12.77 17.35 -21.29
CA SER A 257 13.89 18.28 -21.51
C SER A 257 13.79 19.61 -20.76
N ILE A 258 12.99 19.72 -19.70
CA ILE A 258 12.84 20.96 -18.93
C ILE A 258 13.78 20.91 -17.73
N SER A 259 14.71 21.86 -17.62
CA SER A 259 15.55 22.07 -16.43
C SER A 259 14.75 22.78 -15.32
N ASP A 260 15.20 22.72 -14.06
CA ASP A 260 14.58 23.43 -12.93
C ASP A 260 14.40 24.95 -13.17
N GLU A 261 15.22 25.52 -14.07
CA GLU A 261 15.14 26.93 -14.50
C GLU A 261 13.98 27.21 -15.46
N ASP A 262 13.39 26.16 -16.07
CA ASP A 262 12.29 26.27 -17.06
C ASP A 262 10.89 26.14 -16.43
N ILE A 263 10.78 25.80 -15.12
CA ILE A 263 9.50 25.74 -14.42
C ILE A 263 9.04 27.15 -14.04
N THR A 264 8.14 27.71 -14.86
CA THR A 264 7.61 29.07 -14.70
C THR A 264 6.68 29.19 -13.51
N TYR A 265 5.85 28.19 -13.23
CA TYR A 265 4.86 28.16 -12.14
C TYR A 265 5.08 26.98 -11.21
N THR A 266 4.91 27.20 -9.91
CA THR A 266 5.28 26.21 -8.88
C THR A 266 4.28 25.08 -8.73
N TYR A 267 2.96 25.34 -8.90
CA TYR A 267 1.91 24.40 -8.58
C TYR A 267 1.13 23.93 -9.80
N CYS A 268 1.04 22.61 -9.99
CA CYS A 268 0.02 21.96 -10.80
C CYS A 268 -1.28 21.92 -10.00
N THR A 269 -2.31 22.60 -10.48
CA THR A 269 -3.61 22.69 -9.79
C THR A 269 -4.69 22.09 -10.65
N GLU A 270 -5.29 21.00 -10.18
CA GLU A 270 -6.42 20.32 -10.81
C GLU A 270 -7.65 20.40 -9.92
N PHE A 271 -8.81 20.64 -10.50
CA PHE A 271 -10.06 20.53 -9.76
C PHE A 271 -11.23 20.17 -10.69
N ILE A 272 -12.25 19.57 -10.07
CA ILE A 272 -13.55 19.35 -10.70
C ILE A 272 -14.58 20.14 -9.91
N ALA A 273 -15.28 21.04 -10.58
CA ALA A 273 -16.38 21.83 -10.01
C ALA A 273 -17.72 21.37 -10.57
N GLU A 274 -18.74 21.29 -9.72
CA GLU A 274 -20.13 21.06 -10.13
C GLU A 274 -20.62 22.23 -10.98
N ARG A 275 -21.34 21.98 -12.06
CA ARG A 275 -21.87 23.03 -12.93
C ARG A 275 -23.32 23.40 -12.57
N LYS A 276 -23.52 24.00 -11.41
CA LYS A 276 -24.83 24.49 -10.97
C LYS A 276 -25.30 25.72 -11.75
N ASP A 277 -24.40 26.65 -12.05
CA ASP A 277 -24.72 27.86 -12.82
C ASP A 277 -24.39 27.65 -14.30
N LYS A 278 -25.36 27.06 -15.04
CA LYS A 278 -25.26 26.82 -16.49
C LYS A 278 -25.20 28.12 -17.33
N ALA A 279 -25.63 29.26 -16.79
CA ALA A 279 -25.60 30.54 -17.48
C ALA A 279 -24.22 31.21 -17.43
N ARG A 280 -23.36 30.78 -16.53
CA ARG A 280 -22.03 31.37 -16.36
C ARG A 280 -21.09 30.96 -17.50
N ASN A 281 -20.45 31.96 -18.09
CA ASN A 281 -19.60 31.75 -19.25
C ASN A 281 -18.23 31.17 -18.87
N VAL A 282 -17.96 29.93 -19.28
CA VAL A 282 -16.70 29.21 -19.05
C VAL A 282 -15.52 29.87 -19.77
N GLN A 283 -15.76 30.60 -20.85
CA GLN A 283 -14.70 31.34 -21.52
C GLN A 283 -14.06 32.43 -20.62
N ARG A 284 -14.84 33.01 -19.70
CA ARG A 284 -14.29 33.95 -18.70
C ARG A 284 -13.39 33.24 -17.69
N LEU A 285 -13.75 32.00 -17.32
CA LEU A 285 -12.90 31.16 -16.45
C LEU A 285 -11.59 30.87 -17.16
N ARG A 286 -11.63 30.43 -18.44
CA ARG A 286 -10.42 30.19 -19.25
C ARG A 286 -9.53 31.43 -19.35
N SER A 287 -10.10 32.58 -19.67
CA SER A 287 -9.33 33.83 -19.77
C SER A 287 -8.70 34.25 -18.45
N PHE A 288 -9.41 34.07 -17.34
CA PHE A 288 -8.88 34.35 -16.01
C PHE A 288 -7.75 33.40 -15.64
N LEU A 289 -7.96 32.09 -15.79
CA LEU A 289 -6.93 31.08 -15.47
C LEU A 289 -5.68 31.22 -16.34
N SER A 290 -5.85 31.56 -17.64
CA SER A 290 -4.72 31.89 -18.53
C SER A 290 -3.96 33.15 -18.13
N SER A 291 -4.56 34.05 -17.33
CA SER A 291 -3.87 35.26 -16.83
C SER A 291 -3.05 35.02 -15.56
N ILE A 292 -3.29 33.93 -14.85
CA ILE A 292 -2.62 33.56 -13.59
C ILE A 292 -1.77 32.30 -13.69
N GLY A 293 -1.72 31.67 -14.87
CA GLY A 293 -0.99 30.42 -15.07
C GLY A 293 -0.85 30.03 -16.53
N ASP A 294 -0.17 28.91 -16.76
CA ASP A 294 -0.01 28.26 -18.07
C ASP A 294 -0.52 26.83 -18.08
N SER A 295 -0.27 26.09 -19.18
CA SER A 295 -0.68 24.68 -19.37
C SER A 295 -2.16 24.41 -19.09
N LEU A 296 -2.99 25.44 -19.36
CA LEU A 296 -4.41 25.43 -19.01
C LEU A 296 -5.22 24.47 -19.87
N VAL A 297 -5.88 23.51 -19.20
CA VAL A 297 -6.92 22.65 -19.79
C VAL A 297 -8.22 22.87 -19.03
N VAL A 298 -9.30 23.23 -19.74
CA VAL A 298 -10.65 23.33 -19.18
C VAL A 298 -11.59 22.48 -20.01
N VAL A 299 -12.14 21.43 -19.39
CA VAL A 299 -13.20 20.60 -19.98
C VAL A 299 -14.52 21.04 -19.37
N ASP A 300 -15.47 21.40 -20.21
CA ASP A 300 -16.79 21.89 -19.87
C ASP A 300 -17.85 20.89 -20.31
N ASP A 301 -18.55 20.28 -19.35
CA ASP A 301 -19.63 19.34 -19.55
C ASP A 301 -20.92 19.89 -18.93
N ASP A 302 -22.06 19.27 -19.20
CA ASP A 302 -23.38 19.69 -18.69
C ASP A 302 -23.51 19.66 -17.17
N GLU A 303 -22.75 18.81 -16.49
CA GLU A 303 -22.82 18.58 -15.03
C GLU A 303 -21.58 19.04 -14.27
N ILE A 304 -20.42 19.06 -14.91
CA ILE A 304 -19.14 19.35 -14.28
C ILE A 304 -18.23 20.23 -15.17
N ILE A 305 -17.32 20.94 -14.51
CA ILE A 305 -16.20 21.63 -15.16
C ILE A 305 -14.92 21.05 -14.55
N LYS A 306 -14.07 20.45 -15.39
CA LYS A 306 -12.73 19.99 -15.01
C LYS A 306 -11.69 21.00 -15.47
N VAL A 307 -10.81 21.40 -14.54
CA VAL A 307 -9.72 22.35 -14.78
C VAL A 307 -8.39 21.71 -14.41
N HIS A 308 -7.39 21.96 -15.24
CA HIS A 308 -5.97 21.76 -14.98
C HIS A 308 -5.24 23.05 -15.32
N VAL A 309 -4.40 23.59 -14.44
CA VAL A 309 -3.61 24.81 -14.66
C VAL A 309 -2.33 24.76 -13.83
N HIS A 310 -1.21 25.22 -14.42
CA HIS A 310 0.01 25.48 -13.68
C HIS A 310 0.00 26.94 -13.22
N THR A 311 0.07 27.19 -11.91
CA THR A 311 -0.06 28.54 -11.34
C THR A 311 0.66 28.65 -9.99
N ASP A 312 1.12 29.87 -9.66
CA ASP A 312 1.57 30.18 -8.29
C ASP A 312 0.42 30.66 -7.38
N GLN A 313 -0.82 30.72 -7.92
CA GLN A 313 -2.01 31.17 -7.20
C GLN A 313 -3.12 30.11 -7.21
N PRO A 314 -2.89 28.91 -6.64
CA PRO A 314 -3.89 27.83 -6.62
C PRO A 314 -5.19 28.23 -5.90
N ASN A 315 -5.11 29.07 -4.86
CA ASN A 315 -6.25 29.63 -4.16
C ASN A 315 -7.18 30.43 -5.08
N GLU A 316 -6.65 31.24 -5.98
CA GLU A 316 -7.42 32.04 -6.93
C GLU A 316 -8.07 31.16 -8.01
N ALA A 317 -7.36 30.13 -8.46
CA ALA A 317 -7.89 29.15 -9.40
C ALA A 317 -9.10 28.39 -8.79
N LEU A 318 -8.99 27.91 -7.55
CA LEU A 318 -10.09 27.27 -6.83
C LEU A 318 -11.26 28.22 -6.56
N ALA A 319 -10.97 29.47 -6.16
CA ALA A 319 -12.00 30.50 -5.94
C ALA A 319 -12.77 30.81 -7.24
N ALA A 320 -12.12 30.74 -8.40
CA ALA A 320 -12.78 30.90 -9.69
C ALA A 320 -13.67 29.69 -10.03
N GLY A 321 -13.24 28.46 -9.70
CA GLY A 321 -14.04 27.23 -9.84
C GLY A 321 -15.29 27.23 -8.97
N LEU A 322 -15.17 27.62 -7.71
CA LEU A 322 -16.29 27.74 -6.75
C LEU A 322 -17.43 28.62 -7.24
N LYS A 323 -17.17 29.55 -8.15
CA LYS A 323 -18.21 30.42 -8.73
C LYS A 323 -19.18 29.66 -9.65
N PHE A 324 -18.87 28.43 -10.08
CA PHE A 324 -19.72 27.57 -10.92
C PHE A 324 -20.52 26.58 -10.09
N GLY A 325 -20.00 26.15 -8.95
CA GLY A 325 -20.62 25.20 -8.05
C GLY A 325 -19.66 24.70 -6.98
N ALA A 326 -20.04 23.64 -6.27
CA ALA A 326 -19.18 22.99 -5.29
C ALA A 326 -17.97 22.33 -5.97
N LEU A 327 -16.82 22.39 -5.32
CA LEU A 327 -15.65 21.60 -5.75
C LEU A 327 -15.86 20.16 -5.33
N LEU A 328 -15.84 19.23 -6.30
CA LEU A 328 -16.01 17.80 -6.09
C LEU A 328 -14.68 17.09 -5.83
N THR A 329 -13.63 17.59 -6.50
CA THR A 329 -12.26 17.06 -6.35
C THR A 329 -11.30 18.23 -6.46
N VAL A 330 -10.25 18.21 -5.64
CA VAL A 330 -9.13 19.17 -5.68
C VAL A 330 -7.84 18.42 -5.52
N LYS A 331 -6.87 18.71 -6.39
CA LYS A 331 -5.50 18.20 -6.32
C LYS A 331 -4.56 19.35 -6.60
N ILE A 332 -3.60 19.59 -5.70
CA ILE A 332 -2.55 20.60 -5.86
C ILE A 332 -1.22 19.92 -5.59
N GLU A 333 -0.30 20.00 -6.54
CA GLU A 333 1.01 19.38 -6.45
C GLU A 333 2.10 20.43 -6.72
N ASN A 334 3.17 20.39 -5.93
CA ASN A 334 4.33 21.24 -6.15
C ASN A 334 5.22 20.60 -7.23
N MET A 335 5.24 21.20 -8.43
CA MET A 335 5.97 20.67 -9.59
C MET A 335 7.49 20.68 -9.40
N ARG A 336 8.04 21.60 -8.61
CA ARG A 336 9.46 21.63 -8.29
C ARG A 336 9.86 20.44 -7.42
N GLN A 337 9.00 20.04 -6.46
CA GLN A 337 9.20 18.83 -5.66
C GLN A 337 8.99 17.56 -6.50
N GLN A 338 8.00 17.55 -7.41
CA GLN A 338 7.79 16.44 -8.33
C GLN A 338 8.94 16.30 -9.36
N HIS A 339 9.52 17.39 -9.81
CA HIS A 339 10.65 17.35 -10.74
C HIS A 339 11.88 16.75 -10.06
N SER A 340 12.15 17.11 -8.81
CA SER A 340 13.20 16.49 -8.01
C SER A 340 12.92 14.99 -7.76
N ALA A 341 11.67 14.60 -7.49
CA ALA A 341 11.26 13.20 -7.37
C ALA A 341 11.27 12.44 -8.69
N LYS A 342 10.89 13.09 -9.83
CA LYS A 342 10.94 12.49 -11.16
C LYS A 342 12.34 12.34 -11.73
N ILE A 343 13.26 13.24 -11.42
CA ILE A 343 14.69 13.06 -11.75
C ILE A 343 15.19 11.77 -11.08
N VAL A 344 14.71 11.45 -9.88
CA VAL A 344 14.98 10.17 -9.20
C VAL A 344 14.26 9.01 -9.88
N GLU A 345 13.01 9.18 -10.38
CA GLU A 345 12.25 8.13 -11.07
C GLU A 345 12.67 7.93 -12.54
N GLU A 346 13.01 8.96 -13.28
CA GLU A 346 13.52 8.85 -14.68
C GLU A 346 14.96 8.33 -14.71
N SER A 347 15.75 8.57 -13.68
CA SER A 347 17.02 7.88 -13.44
C SER A 347 16.85 6.37 -13.23
N ALA A 348 15.67 5.91 -12.76
CA ALA A 348 15.33 4.50 -12.61
C ALA A 348 14.88 3.81 -13.91
N GLY A 349 14.60 4.54 -14.99
CA GLY A 349 14.20 4.00 -16.30
C GLY A 349 15.36 3.63 -17.25
N MET A 350 16.55 4.14 -17.02
CA MET A 350 17.82 3.58 -17.50
C MET A 350 18.30 2.63 -16.40
N GLU A 351 18.92 1.50 -16.74
CA GLU A 351 19.72 0.70 -15.80
C GLU A 351 20.80 1.64 -15.19
N SER A 352 20.37 2.53 -14.30
CA SER A 352 21.30 3.30 -13.48
C SER A 352 21.90 2.30 -12.53
N LYS A 353 23.19 2.03 -12.67
CA LYS A 353 23.97 1.37 -11.62
C LYS A 353 23.57 2.06 -10.33
N ARG A 354 22.96 1.29 -9.40
CA ARG A 354 22.65 1.76 -8.03
C ARG A 354 23.87 2.48 -7.51
N VAL A 355 23.73 3.74 -7.13
CA VAL A 355 24.84 4.51 -6.56
C VAL A 355 24.85 4.22 -5.07
N ILE A 356 25.71 3.31 -4.65
CA ILE A 356 25.92 2.99 -3.25
C ILE A 356 26.94 4.00 -2.71
N ALA A 357 26.53 4.77 -1.69
CA ALA A 357 27.43 5.72 -1.02
C ALA A 357 28.60 4.96 -0.39
N ALA A 358 29.82 5.42 -0.67
CA ALA A 358 31.01 4.85 -0.05
C ALA A 358 30.99 5.08 1.46
N PRO A 359 31.40 4.10 2.28
CA PRO A 359 31.39 4.25 3.73
C PRO A 359 32.40 5.32 4.19
N GLU A 360 31.91 6.27 4.98
CA GLU A 360 32.69 7.33 5.64
C GLU A 360 32.74 7.15 7.16
N LYS A 361 31.82 6.31 7.70
CA LYS A 361 31.69 6.02 9.13
C LYS A 361 31.32 4.55 9.38
N PRO A 362 31.62 4.01 10.59
CA PRO A 362 31.32 2.61 10.89
C PRO A 362 29.83 2.30 10.94
N TYR A 363 29.01 3.19 11.49
CA TYR A 363 27.58 2.99 11.69
C TYR A 363 26.75 4.09 11.06
N GLY A 364 25.57 3.72 10.54
CA GLY A 364 24.57 4.65 10.06
C GLY A 364 23.16 4.11 10.25
N PHE A 365 22.15 4.96 10.06
CA PHE A 365 20.78 4.65 10.42
C PHE A 365 19.80 5.05 9.35
N VAL A 366 18.82 4.17 9.12
CA VAL A 366 17.60 4.42 8.33
C VAL A 366 16.41 4.25 9.25
N SER A 367 15.49 5.20 9.26
CA SER A 367 14.25 5.11 10.04
C SER A 367 13.03 5.41 9.18
N VAL A 368 11.91 4.74 9.48
CA VAL A 368 10.63 5.00 8.81
C VAL A 368 9.73 5.78 9.76
N ALA A 369 9.23 6.93 9.32
CA ALA A 369 8.23 7.70 10.04
C ALA A 369 7.44 8.61 9.10
N ALA A 370 6.25 9.04 9.57
CA ALA A 370 5.43 10.07 8.94
C ALA A 370 5.15 11.19 9.96
N GLY A 371 5.31 12.43 9.53
CA GLY A 371 5.17 13.62 10.37
C GLY A 371 6.48 14.37 10.54
N ASP A 372 6.48 15.67 10.25
CA ASP A 372 7.70 16.48 10.21
C ASP A 372 8.41 16.55 11.58
N GLY A 373 7.64 16.57 12.67
CA GLY A 373 8.20 16.54 14.01
C GLY A 373 8.91 15.23 14.33
N LEU A 374 8.35 14.09 13.91
CA LEU A 374 9.00 12.79 14.08
C LEU A 374 10.26 12.67 13.24
N VAL A 375 10.24 13.18 12.00
CA VAL A 375 11.42 13.24 11.12
C VAL A 375 12.53 14.06 11.78
N SER A 376 12.19 15.22 12.37
CA SER A 376 13.17 16.06 13.08
C SER A 376 13.81 15.32 14.25
N ILE A 377 13.00 14.65 15.09
CA ILE A 377 13.49 13.90 16.25
C ILE A 377 14.47 12.80 15.83
N PHE A 378 14.13 12.01 14.82
CA PHE A 378 15.04 10.94 14.35
C PHE A 378 16.34 11.51 13.78
N LYS A 379 16.28 12.64 13.08
CA LYS A 379 17.50 13.33 12.62
C LYS A 379 18.34 13.85 13.77
N ASP A 380 17.72 14.43 14.80
CA ASP A 380 18.40 14.89 16.00
C ASP A 380 19.04 13.73 16.78
N LEU A 381 18.45 12.53 16.70
CA LEU A 381 19.02 11.29 17.25
C LEU A 381 20.12 10.67 16.37
N GLY A 382 20.46 11.28 15.23
CA GLY A 382 21.54 10.83 14.35
C GLY A 382 21.14 9.89 13.23
N VAL A 383 19.83 9.80 12.89
CA VAL A 383 19.38 9.04 11.73
C VAL A 383 19.80 9.76 10.44
N ASP A 384 20.50 9.04 9.56
CA ASP A 384 21.02 9.57 8.29
C ASP A 384 19.92 9.76 7.26
N GLU A 385 19.12 8.71 7.03
CA GLU A 385 18.09 8.70 6.00
C GLU A 385 16.72 8.36 6.58
N MET A 386 15.72 9.14 6.17
CA MET A 386 14.33 8.97 6.57
C MET A 386 13.49 8.48 5.40
N VAL A 387 12.80 7.34 5.61
CA VAL A 387 11.81 6.83 4.65
C VAL A 387 10.42 7.34 5.07
N GLN A 388 9.78 8.11 4.20
CA GLN A 388 8.44 8.61 4.43
C GLN A 388 7.42 7.48 4.31
N GLY A 389 6.54 7.34 5.30
CA GLY A 389 5.45 6.35 5.26
C GLY A 389 5.15 5.69 6.61
N GLY A 390 4.36 4.64 6.55
CA GLY A 390 4.10 3.76 7.71
C GLY A 390 2.72 3.86 8.34
N GLN A 391 1.92 4.88 8.08
CA GLN A 391 0.58 5.02 8.65
C GLN A 391 -0.51 4.88 7.58
N THR A 392 -0.39 5.61 6.49
CA THR A 392 -1.35 5.61 5.38
C THR A 392 -0.83 4.90 4.14
N MET A 393 0.48 4.81 3.99
CA MET A 393 1.15 4.14 2.88
C MET A 393 2.44 3.49 3.35
N ASN A 394 2.54 2.17 3.18
CA ASN A 394 3.76 1.44 3.50
C ASN A 394 4.81 1.68 2.39
N PRO A 395 6.05 2.01 2.74
CA PRO A 395 7.13 2.10 1.77
C PRO A 395 7.36 0.74 1.10
N SER A 396 7.86 0.75 -0.12
CA SER A 396 8.28 -0.46 -0.80
C SER A 396 9.62 -0.96 -0.26
N THR A 397 9.96 -2.21 -0.55
CA THR A 397 11.30 -2.76 -0.30
C THR A 397 12.37 -1.92 -1.00
N ASP A 398 12.08 -1.38 -2.18
CA ASP A 398 12.98 -0.55 -2.97
C ASP A 398 13.20 0.83 -2.33
N ASP A 399 12.15 1.44 -1.76
CA ASP A 399 12.28 2.72 -1.02
C ASP A 399 13.24 2.57 0.17
N ILE A 400 13.14 1.46 0.92
CA ILE A 400 14.04 1.16 2.04
C ILE A 400 15.46 0.88 1.54
N LEU A 401 15.59 0.15 0.44
CA LEU A 401 16.86 -0.19 -0.16
C LEU A 401 17.62 1.05 -0.64
N HIS A 402 16.93 2.00 -1.29
CA HIS A 402 17.52 3.27 -1.71
C HIS A 402 18.01 4.10 -0.52
N ALA A 403 17.23 4.13 0.56
CA ALA A 403 17.67 4.81 1.78
C ALA A 403 18.93 4.17 2.38
N ILE A 404 19.00 2.83 2.40
CA ILE A 404 20.21 2.11 2.86
C ILE A 404 21.42 2.43 1.97
N ASP A 405 21.22 2.46 0.64
CA ASP A 405 22.30 2.77 -0.30
C ASP A 405 22.85 4.19 -0.13
N ALA A 406 21.98 5.14 0.22
CA ALA A 406 22.35 6.54 0.42
C ALA A 406 23.19 6.78 1.70
N VAL A 407 23.06 5.94 2.72
CA VAL A 407 23.79 6.09 3.99
C VAL A 407 25.29 5.79 3.82
N PRO A 408 26.21 6.73 4.08
CA PRO A 408 27.65 6.51 3.91
C PRO A 408 28.28 5.77 5.11
N ALA A 409 27.84 4.53 5.38
CA ALA A 409 28.32 3.73 6.50
C ALA A 409 28.61 2.27 6.12
N GLU A 410 29.51 1.62 6.86
CA GLU A 410 29.85 0.19 6.70
C GLU A 410 28.68 -0.70 7.18
N THR A 411 28.09 -0.35 8.33
CA THR A 411 26.93 -1.02 8.92
C THR A 411 25.77 -0.04 9.02
N VAL A 412 24.60 -0.45 8.49
CA VAL A 412 23.38 0.36 8.51
C VAL A 412 22.30 -0.34 9.35
N PHE A 413 21.90 0.32 10.44
CA PHE A 413 20.76 -0.10 11.25
C PHE A 413 19.47 0.46 10.65
N VAL A 414 18.45 -0.39 10.49
CA VAL A 414 17.15 0.01 9.95
C VAL A 414 16.07 -0.15 11.00
N LEU A 415 15.31 0.93 11.26
CA LEU A 415 14.22 1.01 12.23
C LEU A 415 12.88 1.16 11.46
N PRO A 416 12.13 0.08 11.23
CA PRO A 416 10.88 0.12 10.47
C PRO A 416 9.74 0.88 11.17
N ASN A 417 9.69 0.90 12.49
CA ASN A 417 8.71 1.59 13.35
C ASN A 417 7.24 1.27 13.07
N ASN A 418 7.00 0.22 12.31
CA ASN A 418 5.67 -0.28 11.99
C ASN A 418 5.74 -1.80 11.70
N LYS A 419 4.84 -2.57 12.32
CA LYS A 419 4.77 -4.04 12.15
C LYS A 419 4.61 -4.48 10.68
N ASN A 420 3.96 -3.65 9.84
CA ASN A 420 3.71 -3.96 8.43
C ASN A 420 4.93 -3.69 7.53
N ILE A 421 5.95 -3.01 8.05
CA ILE A 421 7.15 -2.63 7.30
C ILE A 421 8.33 -3.56 7.62
N VAL A 422 8.34 -4.22 8.79
CA VAL A 422 9.43 -5.10 9.22
C VAL A 422 9.81 -6.11 8.14
N MET A 423 8.82 -6.81 7.56
CA MET A 423 9.07 -7.79 6.51
C MET A 423 9.66 -7.17 5.24
N ALA A 424 9.21 -5.97 4.85
CA ALA A 424 9.75 -5.27 3.68
C ALA A 424 11.22 -4.87 3.93
N ALA A 425 11.54 -4.40 5.14
CA ALA A 425 12.92 -4.12 5.53
C ALA A 425 13.81 -5.38 5.52
N GLU A 426 13.32 -6.50 6.04
CA GLU A 426 14.03 -7.80 5.98
C GLU A 426 14.28 -8.26 4.54
N GLN A 427 13.34 -8.02 3.61
CA GLN A 427 13.52 -8.35 2.19
C GLN A 427 14.51 -7.42 1.48
N ALA A 428 14.78 -6.22 1.99
CA ALA A 428 15.80 -5.33 1.45
C ALA A 428 17.23 -5.85 1.75
N VAL A 429 17.45 -6.53 2.89
CA VAL A 429 18.78 -7.01 3.32
C VAL A 429 19.50 -7.84 2.24
N PRO A 430 18.91 -8.91 1.66
CA PRO A 430 19.59 -9.71 0.63
C PRO A 430 19.79 -8.98 -0.71
N LEU A 431 19.21 -7.80 -0.89
CA LEU A 431 19.38 -6.95 -2.08
C LEU A 431 20.47 -5.89 -1.90
N CYS A 432 20.96 -5.70 -0.67
CA CYS A 432 22.04 -4.77 -0.37
C CYS A 432 23.40 -5.33 -0.81
N GLU A 433 24.24 -4.49 -1.37
CA GLU A 433 25.59 -4.80 -1.78
C GLU A 433 26.58 -3.87 -1.05
N GLY A 434 27.72 -4.42 -0.63
CA GLY A 434 28.83 -3.64 -0.09
C GLY A 434 28.61 -3.05 1.31
N LYS A 435 27.47 -3.33 1.98
CA LYS A 435 27.17 -2.88 3.34
C LYS A 435 26.63 -4.01 4.20
N THR A 436 26.88 -3.95 5.49
CA THR A 436 26.20 -4.79 6.48
C THR A 436 24.90 -4.10 6.90
N VAL A 437 23.76 -4.81 6.79
CA VAL A 437 22.45 -4.25 7.17
C VAL A 437 21.87 -5.02 8.34
N VAL A 438 21.47 -4.30 9.37
CA VAL A 438 20.90 -4.85 10.60
C VAL A 438 19.51 -4.28 10.82
N ILE A 439 18.49 -5.13 10.82
CA ILE A 439 17.12 -4.71 11.10
C ILE A 439 16.88 -4.74 12.61
N ILE A 440 16.49 -3.62 13.18
CA ILE A 440 15.96 -3.53 14.54
C ILE A 440 14.42 -3.60 14.42
N PRO A 441 13.76 -4.68 14.83
CA PRO A 441 12.37 -4.97 14.48
C PRO A 441 11.37 -4.13 15.29
N THR A 442 11.55 -2.80 15.26
CA THR A 442 10.67 -1.83 15.91
C THR A 442 9.30 -1.80 15.22
N LYS A 443 8.24 -1.82 16.01
CA LYS A 443 6.84 -1.89 15.55
C LYS A 443 6.09 -0.58 15.75
N THR A 444 6.68 0.35 16.49
CA THR A 444 6.11 1.66 16.79
C THR A 444 7.23 2.71 16.82
N VAL A 445 6.87 3.96 16.57
CA VAL A 445 7.82 5.09 16.61
C VAL A 445 8.53 5.22 17.97
N PRO A 446 7.83 5.12 19.12
CA PRO A 446 8.50 5.15 20.41
C PRO A 446 9.56 4.06 20.59
N GLN A 447 9.29 2.85 20.08
CA GLN A 447 10.30 1.76 20.09
C GLN A 447 11.56 2.14 19.30
N GLY A 448 11.39 2.83 18.15
CA GLY A 448 12.51 3.33 17.37
C GLY A 448 13.32 4.42 18.11
N ILE A 449 12.64 5.32 18.79
CA ILE A 449 13.29 6.36 19.59
C ILE A 449 14.13 5.73 20.71
N SER A 450 13.55 4.81 21.50
CA SER A 450 14.28 4.12 22.59
C SER A 450 15.44 3.27 22.06
N ALA A 451 15.26 2.62 20.90
CA ALA A 451 16.33 1.88 20.25
C ALA A 451 17.51 2.80 19.88
N MET A 452 17.24 3.99 19.30
CA MET A 452 18.29 4.96 18.96
C MET A 452 19.03 5.46 20.21
N LEU A 453 18.33 5.70 21.31
CA LEU A 453 18.92 6.14 22.57
C LEU A 453 19.82 5.07 23.24
N ALA A 454 19.60 3.80 22.92
CA ALA A 454 20.40 2.68 23.44
C ALA A 454 21.65 2.36 22.60
N PHE A 455 21.84 3.03 21.46
CA PHE A 455 23.00 2.85 20.62
C PHE A 455 24.26 3.45 21.26
N ASP A 456 25.37 2.71 21.20
CA ASP A 456 26.71 3.15 21.65
C ASP A 456 27.73 2.99 20.53
N GLU A 457 28.27 4.10 20.04
CA GLU A 457 29.27 4.11 18.97
C GLU A 457 30.55 3.32 19.34
N GLY A 458 30.86 3.18 20.64
CA GLY A 458 32.01 2.42 21.13
C GLY A 458 31.82 0.91 21.15
N SER A 459 30.60 0.42 20.93
CA SER A 459 30.25 -1.00 20.97
C SER A 459 30.26 -1.63 19.58
N ASP A 460 30.43 -2.96 19.49
CA ASP A 460 30.35 -3.69 18.22
C ASP A 460 28.89 -3.81 17.74
N THR A 461 28.74 -4.23 16.48
CA THR A 461 27.42 -4.34 15.79
C THR A 461 26.43 -5.24 16.53
N GLU A 462 26.88 -6.40 17.04
CA GLU A 462 25.97 -7.36 17.69
C GLU A 462 25.54 -6.85 19.07
N THR A 463 26.47 -6.30 19.85
CA THR A 463 26.16 -5.66 21.14
C THR A 463 25.14 -4.52 20.95
N ASN A 464 25.36 -3.66 19.96
CA ASN A 464 24.42 -2.59 19.63
C ASN A 464 23.05 -3.15 19.23
N ARG A 465 23.01 -4.18 18.36
CA ARG A 465 21.77 -4.83 17.96
C ARG A 465 20.99 -5.35 19.18
N GLU A 466 21.66 -6.04 20.09
CA GLU A 466 21.03 -6.56 21.31
C GLU A 466 20.50 -5.44 22.20
N CYS A 467 21.31 -4.42 22.50
CA CYS A 467 20.90 -3.28 23.33
C CYS A 467 19.72 -2.52 22.72
N MET A 468 19.74 -2.26 21.41
CA MET A 468 18.67 -1.56 20.71
C MET A 468 17.37 -2.37 20.68
N VAL A 469 17.44 -3.69 20.49
CA VAL A 469 16.28 -4.59 20.52
C VAL A 469 15.70 -4.66 21.93
N ASP A 470 16.52 -4.78 22.96
CA ASP A 470 16.09 -4.84 24.36
C ASP A 470 15.44 -3.52 24.78
N ALA A 471 16.01 -2.38 24.41
CA ALA A 471 15.41 -1.07 24.66
C ALA A 471 14.03 -0.95 23.99
N ALA A 472 13.93 -1.31 22.73
CA ALA A 472 12.65 -1.31 22.01
C ALA A 472 11.61 -2.24 22.66
N ALA A 473 12.03 -3.40 23.21
CA ALA A 473 11.13 -4.35 23.86
C ALA A 473 10.55 -3.84 25.19
N ASN A 474 11.25 -2.93 25.87
CA ASN A 474 10.81 -2.34 27.13
C ASN A 474 9.78 -1.21 26.95
N VAL A 475 9.58 -0.72 25.72
CA VAL A 475 8.62 0.34 25.41
C VAL A 475 7.23 -0.22 25.25
N ARG A 476 6.30 0.23 26.06
CA ARG A 476 4.86 -0.03 25.94
C ARG A 476 4.20 1.12 25.19
N THR A 477 3.47 0.80 24.13
CA THR A 477 2.89 1.83 23.24
C THR A 477 1.37 1.86 23.33
N GLY A 478 0.82 3.05 23.56
CA GLY A 478 -0.58 3.40 23.42
C GLY A 478 -0.81 4.28 22.21
N GLN A 479 -1.93 4.10 21.50
CA GLN A 479 -2.26 4.89 20.32
C GLN A 479 -3.73 5.33 20.39
N VAL A 480 -4.03 6.56 19.99
CA VAL A 480 -5.38 7.10 19.89
C VAL A 480 -5.65 7.55 18.47
N THR A 481 -6.70 7.01 17.86
CA THR A 481 -7.08 7.24 16.47
C THR A 481 -8.61 7.27 16.33
N TYR A 482 -9.12 7.16 15.12
CA TYR A 482 -10.56 7.13 14.82
C TYR A 482 -10.95 5.88 14.04
N ALA A 483 -12.22 5.51 14.12
CA ALA A 483 -12.79 4.42 13.33
C ALA A 483 -13.12 4.93 11.91
N ALA A 484 -12.41 4.42 10.89
CA ALA A 484 -12.65 4.77 9.49
C ALA A 484 -14.00 4.22 8.98
N ARG A 485 -14.54 3.17 9.63
CA ARG A 485 -15.80 2.50 9.26
C ARG A 485 -16.49 1.89 10.47
N ASN A 486 -17.76 1.47 10.27
CA ASN A 486 -18.45 0.66 11.28
C ASN A 486 -17.83 -0.73 11.33
N SER A 487 -17.59 -1.23 12.53
CA SER A 487 -17.05 -2.59 12.74
C SER A 487 -17.56 -3.18 14.06
N ASP A 488 -17.46 -4.50 14.20
CA ASP A 488 -17.66 -5.19 15.48
C ASP A 488 -16.34 -5.86 15.86
N PHE A 489 -15.75 -5.45 16.96
CA PHE A 489 -14.47 -5.98 17.42
C PHE A 489 -14.61 -6.56 18.82
N GLY A 490 -14.56 -7.88 18.90
CA GLY A 490 -14.65 -8.60 20.18
C GLY A 490 -15.98 -8.38 20.92
N GLY A 491 -17.10 -8.23 20.18
CA GLY A 491 -18.43 -7.95 20.74
C GLY A 491 -18.67 -6.49 21.11
N LYS A 492 -17.71 -5.59 20.81
CA LYS A 492 -17.86 -4.14 20.92
C LYS A 492 -18.21 -3.56 19.57
N LYS A 493 -19.40 -2.98 19.45
CA LYS A 493 -19.82 -2.24 18.25
C LYS A 493 -19.08 -0.91 18.17
N ILE A 494 -18.32 -0.72 17.10
CA ILE A 494 -17.58 0.49 16.79
C ILE A 494 -18.33 1.19 15.64
N LYS A 495 -18.61 2.47 15.81
CA LYS A 495 -19.21 3.31 14.76
C LYS A 495 -18.16 4.16 14.09
N GLN A 496 -18.33 4.36 12.79
CA GLN A 496 -17.50 5.28 12.02
C GLN A 496 -17.42 6.66 12.72
N GLY A 497 -16.22 7.20 12.83
CA GLY A 497 -15.94 8.47 13.49
C GLY A 497 -15.83 8.39 15.02
N GLU A 498 -16.01 7.22 15.66
CA GLU A 498 -15.67 7.06 17.08
C GLU A 498 -14.16 7.06 17.28
N TYR A 499 -13.69 7.65 18.39
CA TYR A 499 -12.30 7.59 18.81
C TYR A 499 -11.98 6.21 19.36
N LEU A 500 -10.85 5.67 18.90
CA LEU A 500 -10.33 4.37 19.31
C LEU A 500 -9.05 4.56 20.10
N SER A 501 -8.90 3.82 21.17
CA SER A 501 -7.62 3.69 21.86
C SER A 501 -7.10 2.26 21.77
N LEU A 502 -5.85 2.14 21.38
CA LEU A 502 -5.13 0.87 21.25
C LEU A 502 -4.01 0.82 22.28
N TYR A 503 -3.84 -0.32 22.91
CA TYR A 503 -2.70 -0.62 23.78
C TYR A 503 -2.00 -1.88 23.27
N GLU A 504 -0.72 -1.77 22.96
CA GLU A 504 0.05 -2.86 22.34
C GLU A 504 -0.68 -3.46 21.13
N SER A 505 -1.16 -2.59 20.24
CA SER A 505 -1.94 -2.94 19.03
C SER A 505 -3.29 -3.63 19.29
N LYS A 506 -3.76 -3.70 20.55
CA LYS A 506 -5.07 -4.26 20.90
C LYS A 506 -6.05 -3.16 21.25
N LEU A 507 -7.31 -3.29 20.80
CA LEU A 507 -8.36 -2.32 21.13
C LEU A 507 -8.59 -2.28 22.64
N CYS A 508 -8.24 -1.17 23.27
CA CYS A 508 -8.49 -0.88 24.67
C CYS A 508 -9.92 -0.33 24.87
N SER A 509 -10.30 0.71 24.11
CA SER A 509 -11.63 1.29 24.18
C SER A 509 -12.05 2.01 22.89
N ASN A 510 -13.37 2.23 22.74
CA ASN A 510 -13.94 3.17 21.80
C ASN A 510 -14.85 4.17 22.53
N SER A 511 -14.94 5.39 22.02
CA SER A 511 -15.78 6.45 22.58
C SER A 511 -16.11 7.51 21.53
N LYS A 512 -17.23 8.22 21.74
CA LYS A 512 -17.57 9.43 20.96
C LYS A 512 -16.75 10.67 21.36
N LYS A 513 -16.04 10.60 22.48
CA LYS A 513 -15.20 11.68 22.99
C LYS A 513 -13.75 11.23 23.07
N LEU A 514 -12.85 12.04 22.53
CA LEU A 514 -11.40 11.80 22.54
C LEU A 514 -10.88 11.57 23.98
N ASP A 515 -11.23 12.49 24.89
CA ASP A 515 -10.77 12.41 26.29
C ASP A 515 -11.18 11.12 27.00
N ASP A 516 -12.38 10.60 26.72
CA ASP A 516 -12.85 9.36 27.34
C ASP A 516 -12.08 8.12 26.84
N ALA A 517 -11.76 8.09 25.53
CA ALA A 517 -10.95 7.04 24.95
C ALA A 517 -9.52 7.09 25.48
N THR A 518 -8.91 8.28 25.49
CA THR A 518 -7.55 8.52 25.97
C THR A 518 -7.41 8.21 27.46
N LYS A 519 -8.36 8.63 28.30
CA LYS A 519 -8.33 8.36 29.74
C LYS A 519 -8.36 6.87 30.10
N LYS A 520 -9.09 6.06 29.32
CA LYS A 520 -9.09 4.60 29.52
C LYS A 520 -7.75 4.00 29.14
N LEU A 521 -7.13 4.48 28.06
CA LEU A 521 -5.81 4.06 27.62
C LEU A 521 -4.75 4.40 28.67
N VAL A 522 -4.71 5.63 29.15
CA VAL A 522 -3.78 6.09 30.22
C VAL A 522 -3.87 5.19 31.44
N ARG A 523 -5.08 4.87 31.92
CA ARG A 523 -5.26 3.94 33.05
C ARG A 523 -4.77 2.54 32.78
N GLU A 524 -4.92 2.07 31.54
CA GLU A 524 -4.41 0.75 31.16
C GLU A 524 -2.89 0.73 31.12
N MET A 525 -2.27 1.78 30.56
CA MET A 525 -0.81 1.94 30.48
C MET A 525 -0.16 2.05 31.87
N CYS A 526 -0.81 2.74 32.82
CA CYS A 526 -0.31 2.94 34.18
C CYS A 526 -0.63 1.81 35.16
N ARG A 527 -1.11 0.64 34.69
CA ARG A 527 -1.27 -0.56 35.55
C ARG A 527 0.04 -1.19 35.99
N THR A 528 1.09 -0.92 35.25
CA THR A 528 2.47 -1.30 35.55
C THR A 528 3.28 -0.04 35.77
N ASP A 529 4.42 -0.16 36.44
CA ASP A 529 5.31 0.98 36.71
C ASP A 529 5.64 1.74 35.43
N CYS A 530 5.56 3.08 35.51
CA CYS A 530 5.88 4.01 34.47
C CYS A 530 6.82 5.07 35.05
N SER A 531 8.08 5.03 34.63
CA SER A 531 9.08 6.03 35.05
C SER A 531 9.20 7.16 34.02
N PHE A 532 9.10 6.81 32.73
CA PHE A 532 9.17 7.76 31.63
C PHE A 532 7.96 7.62 30.72
N ILE A 533 7.36 8.74 30.35
CA ILE A 533 6.17 8.80 29.50
C ILE A 533 6.40 9.84 28.41
N ASN A 534 6.23 9.44 27.13
CA ASN A 534 6.22 10.38 26.02
C ASN A 534 4.79 10.51 25.48
N ILE A 535 4.36 11.75 25.25
CA ILE A 535 3.08 12.11 24.63
C ILE A 535 3.39 12.77 23.29
N ILE A 536 3.26 12.00 22.21
CA ILE A 536 3.51 12.46 20.84
C ILE A 536 2.15 12.82 20.24
N TYR A 537 1.92 14.09 19.90
CA TYR A 537 0.66 14.52 19.31
C TYR A 537 0.75 14.71 17.79
N GLY A 538 -0.35 14.36 17.10
CA GLY A 538 -0.45 14.38 15.65
C GLY A 538 -0.82 15.74 15.07
N GLU A 539 -0.92 15.81 13.73
CA GLU A 539 -1.19 17.03 12.97
C GLU A 539 -2.54 17.68 13.31
N ASP A 540 -3.54 16.88 13.71
CA ASP A 540 -4.88 17.36 14.10
C ASP A 540 -4.98 17.81 15.57
N MET A 541 -3.87 17.79 16.33
CA MET A 541 -3.84 18.09 17.77
C MET A 541 -2.96 19.28 18.07
N THR A 542 -3.25 19.93 19.20
CA THR A 542 -2.50 21.07 19.73
C THR A 542 -1.70 20.68 20.97
N GLU A 543 -0.73 21.51 21.36
CA GLU A 543 0.00 21.37 22.61
C GLU A 543 -0.93 21.40 23.84
N GLU A 544 -2.03 22.19 23.79
CA GLU A 544 -3.03 22.23 24.86
C GLU A 544 -3.79 20.90 24.97
N ASP A 545 -4.03 20.21 23.85
CA ASP A 545 -4.60 18.87 23.85
C ASP A 545 -3.66 17.86 24.50
N ALA A 546 -2.37 17.94 24.17
CA ALA A 546 -1.33 17.10 24.79
C ALA A 546 -1.18 17.39 26.30
N ALA A 547 -1.25 18.66 26.71
CA ALA A 547 -1.22 19.05 28.12
C ALA A 547 -2.45 18.50 28.92
N ARG A 548 -3.60 18.28 28.25
CA ARG A 548 -4.72 17.58 28.89
C ARG A 548 -4.42 16.10 29.14
N VAL A 549 -3.73 15.47 28.19
CA VAL A 549 -3.28 14.06 28.33
C VAL A 549 -2.22 13.94 29.42
N GLU A 550 -1.28 14.88 29.48
CA GLU A 550 -0.28 14.97 30.56
C GLU A 550 -0.93 14.97 31.95
N LYS A 551 -1.96 15.80 32.17
CA LYS A 551 -2.71 15.82 33.43
C LYS A 551 -3.40 14.49 33.74
N MET A 552 -3.79 13.73 32.73
CA MET A 552 -4.34 12.38 32.94
C MET A 552 -3.25 11.42 33.46
N PHE A 553 -2.03 11.49 32.87
CA PHE A 553 -0.89 10.69 33.33
C PHE A 553 -0.40 11.12 34.72
N GLN A 554 -0.25 12.41 34.99
CA GLN A 554 0.15 12.94 36.30
C GLN A 554 -0.76 12.44 37.43
N LYS A 555 -2.04 12.20 37.14
CA LYS A 555 -2.99 11.65 38.12
C LYS A 555 -2.83 10.16 38.38
N GLU A 556 -2.50 9.36 37.35
CA GLU A 556 -2.40 7.89 37.45
C GLU A 556 -0.96 7.45 37.77
N ALA A 557 0.06 8.26 37.37
CA ALA A 557 1.50 8.03 37.61
C ALA A 557 2.17 9.35 38.02
N PRO A 558 2.00 9.82 39.27
CA PRO A 558 2.44 11.15 39.72
C PRO A 558 3.96 11.33 39.76
N ASP A 559 4.71 10.23 39.86
CA ASP A 559 6.17 10.25 39.96
C ASP A 559 6.88 10.06 38.60
N ALA A 560 6.10 9.87 37.50
CA ALA A 560 6.66 9.69 36.17
C ALA A 560 7.14 11.00 35.57
N GLU A 561 8.27 10.96 34.87
CA GLU A 561 8.74 12.04 34.01
C GLU A 561 7.95 12.01 32.70
N ILE A 562 7.32 13.13 32.34
CA ILE A 562 6.44 13.23 31.17
C ILE A 562 7.00 14.23 30.18
N THR A 563 7.16 13.82 28.93
CA THR A 563 7.62 14.65 27.81
C THR A 563 6.52 14.79 26.77
N ILE A 564 6.22 16.02 26.35
CA ILE A 564 5.30 16.32 25.25
C ILE A 564 6.11 16.59 23.98
N ILE A 565 5.73 15.95 22.88
CA ILE A 565 6.47 15.96 21.62
C ILE A 565 5.51 16.32 20.48
N PRO A 566 5.80 17.38 19.68
CA PRO A 566 5.06 17.68 18.46
C PRO A 566 5.47 16.71 17.34
N GLY A 567 4.75 15.61 17.18
CA GLY A 567 5.08 14.61 16.18
C GLY A 567 4.62 14.96 14.77
N GLY A 568 3.46 15.63 14.64
CA GLY A 568 2.86 15.99 13.36
C GLY A 568 2.45 14.78 12.51
N GLN A 569 2.33 13.58 13.13
CA GLN A 569 1.94 12.36 12.44
C GLN A 569 0.47 12.40 12.04
N PRO A 570 0.13 11.88 10.84
CA PRO A 570 -1.25 11.70 10.40
C PRO A 570 -1.92 10.52 11.12
N VAL A 571 -3.26 10.43 11.06
CA VAL A 571 -4.07 9.28 11.51
C VAL A 571 -4.16 9.11 13.01
N TYR A 572 -3.05 9.22 13.73
CA TYR A 572 -3.02 9.10 15.19
C TYR A 572 -3.03 10.47 15.86
N TYR A 573 -4.08 10.75 16.63
CA TYR A 573 -4.17 11.95 17.47
C TYR A 573 -3.05 11.96 18.52
N PHE A 574 -2.82 10.79 19.14
CA PHE A 574 -1.73 10.62 20.10
C PHE A 574 -1.05 9.26 19.89
N ILE A 575 0.28 9.29 19.97
CA ILE A 575 1.11 8.11 20.21
C ILE A 575 1.74 8.30 21.58
N LEU A 576 1.47 7.36 22.48
CA LEU A 576 1.90 7.42 23.88
C LEU A 576 2.89 6.31 24.14
N SER A 577 3.97 6.58 24.85
CA SER A 577 4.85 5.53 25.34
C SER A 577 4.98 5.58 26.85
N ALA A 578 5.22 4.42 27.45
CA ALA A 578 5.56 4.28 28.84
C ALA A 578 6.69 3.27 29.00
N GLU A 579 7.70 3.65 29.78
CA GLU A 579 8.88 2.86 30.12
C GLU A 579 9.04 2.86 31.64
N GLY A 580 9.51 1.74 32.20
CA GLY A 580 9.73 1.63 33.63
C GLY A 580 10.19 0.27 34.07
#